data_784cd12d4e1ae34827d18340dcf7597d
#
_entry.id   784cd12d4e1ae34827d18340dcf7597d
#
_cell.length_a   1.000
_cell.length_b   1.000
_cell.length_c   1.000
_cell.angle_alpha   90.00
_cell.angle_beta   90.00
_cell.angle_gamma   90.00
#
_symmetry.space_group_name_H-M   'P 1'
#
loop_
_entity.id
_entity.type
_entity.pdbx_description
1 polymer ?
#
loop_
_entity_poly.entity_id
_entity_poly.type
_entity_poly.pdbx_seq_one_letter_code
_entity_poly.pdbx_strand_id
1 'polypeptide(L)'
;MHDDLLLLVHARDMFTQPEMADERNYYKPRPNDYAGNKSTQARNWSAGMAVYDISSPENPKQIGFMPVDGRGLHRIWFVGGRWAYASAMIDGFTDYILITIDMQDPTHPRIAGRFWLPGMNRAAGEVTNWPLELGRYGLHHAVIDGDTAYCAWRDGCMVVVDVSDREDPRQLVHKNWAPPFGGGTHNCLPLPDRDLLVVLDETVLDNAEDGTKPIWMFDNRVRSNPISIATFPVPAEADYIKVGGHFGPHNIHENRPGSFVSSEMIFATYQNAGVRIYDIHDQYRPVEVGALVPPAPKKLMDPRPNRPVVLHSADVFVDANRLIYCTDWSGAGLHIMEYTG
;
A
#
# COMPACT_ATOMS: atom_id res chain seq x y z
N MET A 1 -12.29 -6.58 6.74
CA MET A 1 -13.69 -7.02 6.97
C MET A 1 -14.14 -6.47 8.31
N HIS A 2 -15.25 -5.73 8.37
CA HIS A 2 -15.83 -5.18 9.60
C HIS A 2 -17.35 -5.03 9.40
N ASP A 3 -18.12 -5.06 10.49
CA ASP A 3 -19.57 -4.91 10.48
C ASP A 3 -20.27 -5.89 9.52
N ASP A 4 -19.77 -7.15 9.46
CA ASP A 4 -20.21 -8.18 8.50
C ASP A 4 -20.10 -7.77 7.03
N LEU A 5 -19.25 -6.78 6.73
CA LEU A 5 -18.98 -6.31 5.37
C LEU A 5 -17.57 -6.69 4.90
N LEU A 6 -17.47 -7.11 3.64
CA LEU A 6 -16.24 -7.26 2.91
C LEU A 6 -16.23 -6.29 1.73
N LEU A 7 -15.23 -5.42 1.69
CA LEU A 7 -15.00 -4.49 0.57
C LEU A 7 -13.91 -5.04 -0.34
N LEU A 8 -14.22 -5.16 -1.63
CA LEU A 8 -13.28 -5.66 -2.64
C LEU A 8 -12.98 -4.58 -3.68
N VAL A 9 -11.69 -4.40 -3.97
CA VAL A 9 -11.26 -3.55 -5.07
C VAL A 9 -11.57 -4.20 -6.41
N HIS A 10 -12.07 -3.41 -7.35
CA HIS A 10 -12.16 -3.74 -8.76
C HIS A 10 -11.29 -2.77 -9.55
N ALA A 11 -10.37 -3.32 -10.34
CA ALA A 11 -9.42 -2.55 -11.13
C ALA A 11 -9.02 -3.31 -12.40
N ARG A 12 -8.38 -2.58 -13.34
CA ARG A 12 -7.72 -3.21 -14.49
C ARG A 12 -6.56 -4.08 -14.00
N ASP A 13 -6.53 -5.32 -14.47
CA ASP A 13 -5.39 -6.20 -14.23
C ASP A 13 -4.11 -5.60 -14.84
N MET A 14 -3.11 -5.39 -14.01
CA MET A 14 -1.83 -4.81 -14.44
C MET A 14 -0.88 -5.87 -15.01
N PHE A 15 -0.91 -7.10 -14.48
CA PHE A 15 0.07 -8.13 -14.83
C PHE A 15 -0.09 -8.67 -16.26
N THR A 16 -1.29 -8.59 -16.82
CA THR A 16 -1.55 -9.00 -18.21
C THR A 16 -1.33 -7.87 -19.22
N GLN A 17 -0.92 -6.67 -18.76
CA GLN A 17 -0.69 -5.54 -19.67
C GLN A 17 0.69 -5.65 -20.32
N PRO A 18 0.82 -5.52 -21.67
CA PRO A 18 2.10 -5.59 -22.35
C PRO A 18 3.14 -4.60 -21.82
N GLU A 19 2.71 -3.41 -21.40
CA GLU A 19 3.56 -2.39 -20.83
C GLU A 19 4.22 -2.80 -19.51
N MET A 20 3.66 -3.77 -18.80
CA MET A 20 4.20 -4.28 -17.53
C MET A 20 5.15 -5.48 -17.71
N ALA A 21 5.39 -5.92 -18.96
CA ALA A 21 6.35 -6.99 -19.23
C ALA A 21 7.80 -6.60 -18.81
N ASP A 22 8.12 -5.30 -18.84
CA ASP A 22 9.35 -4.73 -18.27
C ASP A 22 8.98 -3.93 -17.01
N GLU A 23 9.45 -4.36 -15.85
CA GLU A 23 9.18 -3.71 -14.57
C GLU A 23 9.66 -2.27 -14.50
N ARG A 24 10.72 -1.92 -15.24
CA ARG A 24 11.21 -0.54 -15.33
C ARG A 24 10.16 0.42 -15.88
N ASN A 25 9.14 -0.09 -16.57
CA ASN A 25 7.99 0.71 -16.99
C ASN A 25 7.16 1.23 -15.81
N TYR A 26 7.33 0.67 -14.62
CA TYR A 26 6.72 1.20 -13.41
C TYR A 26 7.13 2.67 -13.15
N TYR A 27 8.39 3.00 -13.40
CA TYR A 27 8.96 4.34 -13.20
C TYR A 27 8.88 5.24 -14.43
N LYS A 28 8.59 4.70 -15.61
CA LYS A 28 8.50 5.54 -16.80
C LYS A 28 7.36 6.55 -16.67
N PRO A 29 7.61 7.82 -17.04
CA PRO A 29 6.56 8.82 -17.14
C PRO A 29 5.44 8.23 -17.99
N ARG A 30 4.26 8.17 -17.41
CA ARG A 30 3.11 7.71 -18.17
C ARG A 30 2.65 8.88 -18.99
N PRO A 31 2.58 8.75 -20.34
CA PRO A 31 2.09 9.83 -21.18
C PRO A 31 0.73 10.30 -20.69
N ASN A 32 0.35 11.54 -21.02
CA ASN A 32 -0.94 12.16 -20.67
C ASN A 32 -2.19 11.35 -21.08
N ASP A 33 -2.03 10.13 -21.58
CA ASP A 33 -3.11 9.21 -21.91
C ASP A 33 -3.99 8.82 -20.71
N TYR A 34 -3.53 9.10 -19.50
CA TYR A 34 -4.37 9.03 -18.30
C TYR A 34 -5.40 10.16 -18.19
N ALA A 35 -5.12 11.29 -18.82
CA ALA A 35 -6.00 12.45 -18.85
C ALA A 35 -7.11 12.35 -19.93
N GLY A 36 -7.05 11.37 -20.78
CA GLY A 36 -8.04 11.18 -21.83
C GLY A 36 -8.85 9.92 -21.60
N ASN A 37 -10.14 10.03 -21.54
CA ASN A 37 -11.23 9.07 -21.42
C ASN A 37 -11.09 7.70 -22.12
N LYS A 38 -9.88 7.28 -22.48
CA LYS A 38 -9.66 5.99 -23.14
C LYS A 38 -9.82 4.79 -22.21
N SER A 39 -9.62 5.00 -20.89
CA SER A 39 -9.77 3.93 -19.92
C SER A 39 -11.23 3.52 -19.67
N THR A 40 -12.17 4.44 -19.90
CA THR A 40 -13.61 4.20 -19.70
C THR A 40 -14.31 3.73 -20.97
N GLN A 41 -13.72 3.93 -22.15
CA GLN A 41 -14.31 3.51 -23.40
C GLN A 41 -14.05 2.02 -23.68
N ALA A 42 -15.12 1.26 -23.89
CA ALA A 42 -15.09 -0.15 -24.33
C ALA A 42 -14.23 -1.10 -23.44
N ARG A 43 -14.21 -0.88 -22.12
CA ARG A 43 -13.52 -1.77 -21.19
C ARG A 43 -14.35 -3.03 -20.90
N ASN A 44 -13.67 -4.16 -20.76
CA ASN A 44 -14.25 -5.46 -20.40
C ASN A 44 -14.05 -5.81 -18.91
N TRP A 45 -13.75 -4.82 -18.07
CA TRP A 45 -13.60 -4.97 -16.62
C TRP A 45 -14.43 -3.92 -15.88
N SER A 46 -14.81 -4.22 -14.65
CA SER A 46 -15.39 -3.25 -13.72
C SER A 46 -14.29 -2.52 -12.96
N ALA A 47 -14.50 -1.23 -12.68
CA ALA A 47 -13.61 -0.44 -11.86
C ALA A 47 -14.41 0.21 -10.73
N GLY A 48 -13.95 0.03 -9.49
CA GLY A 48 -14.66 0.55 -8.33
C GLY A 48 -14.47 -0.31 -7.09
N MET A 49 -15.49 -0.34 -6.25
CA MET A 49 -15.53 -1.10 -5.01
C MET A 49 -16.83 -1.92 -4.94
N ALA A 50 -16.69 -3.24 -4.82
CA ALA A 50 -17.81 -4.10 -4.50
C ALA A 50 -17.95 -4.25 -2.98
N VAL A 51 -19.19 -4.28 -2.51
CA VAL A 51 -19.54 -4.51 -1.10
C VAL A 51 -20.28 -5.83 -1.00
N TYR A 52 -19.78 -6.70 -0.11
CA TYR A 52 -20.38 -7.99 0.18
C TYR A 52 -20.85 -8.04 1.62
N ASP A 53 -22.05 -8.56 1.82
CA ASP A 53 -22.52 -9.06 3.11
C ASP A 53 -21.87 -10.42 3.36
N ILE A 54 -21.18 -10.53 4.48
CA ILE A 54 -20.49 -11.73 4.96
C ILE A 54 -21.00 -12.18 6.32
N SER A 55 -22.22 -11.81 6.72
CA SER A 55 -22.87 -12.32 7.93
C SER A 55 -22.98 -13.84 7.93
N SER A 56 -22.95 -14.46 6.74
CA SER A 56 -22.74 -15.88 6.51
C SER A 56 -21.47 -16.06 5.66
N PRO A 57 -20.29 -16.25 6.27
CA PRO A 57 -19.00 -16.25 5.54
C PRO A 57 -18.90 -17.34 4.45
N GLU A 58 -19.62 -18.46 4.61
CA GLU A 58 -19.66 -19.52 3.61
C GLU A 58 -20.50 -19.16 2.39
N ASN A 59 -21.30 -18.09 2.45
CA ASN A 59 -22.21 -17.68 1.38
C ASN A 59 -22.24 -16.16 1.23
N PRO A 60 -21.10 -15.52 0.88
CA PRO A 60 -21.01 -14.07 0.74
C PRO A 60 -21.91 -13.57 -0.39
N LYS A 61 -22.63 -12.47 -0.14
CA LYS A 61 -23.55 -11.86 -1.11
C LYS A 61 -23.11 -10.45 -1.47
N GLN A 62 -22.93 -10.17 -2.76
CA GLN A 62 -22.72 -8.80 -3.19
C GLN A 62 -24.01 -8.01 -2.98
N ILE A 63 -23.92 -6.93 -2.20
CA ILE A 63 -25.06 -6.05 -1.87
C ILE A 63 -24.93 -4.66 -2.48
N GLY A 64 -23.71 -4.25 -2.89
CA GLY A 64 -23.48 -2.94 -3.47
C GLY A 64 -22.26 -2.91 -4.40
N PHE A 65 -22.20 -1.86 -5.23
CA PHE A 65 -21.06 -1.55 -6.07
C PHE A 65 -20.94 -0.05 -6.28
N MET A 66 -19.78 0.51 -5.93
CA MET A 66 -19.42 1.90 -6.21
C MET A 66 -18.53 1.96 -7.45
N PRO A 67 -19.03 2.41 -8.60
CA PRO A 67 -18.21 2.57 -9.78
C PRO A 67 -17.26 3.76 -9.67
N VAL A 68 -16.11 3.70 -10.34
CA VAL A 68 -15.23 4.84 -10.57
C VAL A 68 -14.91 5.00 -12.05
N ASP A 69 -14.85 6.24 -12.51
CA ASP A 69 -14.40 6.57 -13.87
C ASP A 69 -12.88 6.55 -13.88
N GLY A 70 -12.31 5.47 -14.41
CA GLY A 70 -10.87 5.28 -14.44
C GLY A 70 -10.46 3.83 -14.41
N ARG A 71 -9.26 3.55 -13.90
CA ARG A 71 -8.70 2.19 -13.84
C ARG A 71 -9.15 1.40 -12.63
N GLY A 72 -9.73 2.05 -11.61
CA GLY A 72 -10.24 1.41 -10.40
C GLY A 72 -9.49 1.77 -9.15
N LEU A 73 -9.66 0.95 -8.13
CA LEU A 73 -9.04 1.13 -6.82
C LEU A 73 -7.81 0.23 -6.69
N HIS A 74 -6.96 0.52 -5.68
CA HIS A 74 -5.81 -0.33 -5.38
C HIS A 74 -5.81 -0.81 -3.92
N ARG A 75 -5.96 0.07 -2.95
CA ARG A 75 -6.04 -0.27 -1.53
C ARG A 75 -7.26 0.37 -0.89
N ILE A 76 -7.86 -0.31 0.10
CA ILE A 76 -8.98 0.18 0.88
C ILE A 76 -8.63 0.11 2.36
N TRP A 77 -8.85 1.20 3.08
CA TRP A 77 -8.90 1.22 4.53
C TRP A 77 -10.37 1.27 4.98
N PHE A 78 -10.80 0.25 5.71
CA PHE A 78 -12.11 0.18 6.34
C PHE A 78 -12.00 -0.62 7.63
N VAL A 79 -12.44 -0.02 8.72
CA VAL A 79 -12.40 -0.60 10.06
C VAL A 79 -13.78 -0.55 10.73
N GLY A 80 -14.83 -0.56 9.91
CA GLY A 80 -16.22 -0.44 10.34
C GLY A 80 -16.72 1.01 10.35
N GLY A 81 -18.00 1.17 10.65
CA GLY A 81 -18.69 2.45 10.70
C GLY A 81 -19.00 3.06 9.32
N ARG A 82 -19.18 4.38 9.30
CA ARG A 82 -19.67 5.09 8.10
C ARG A 82 -18.60 5.29 7.02
N TRP A 83 -17.31 5.36 7.36
CA TRP A 83 -16.31 5.88 6.44
C TRP A 83 -15.30 4.83 6.01
N ALA A 84 -15.11 4.70 4.71
CA ALA A 84 -13.98 3.99 4.11
C ALA A 84 -13.09 4.98 3.33
N TYR A 85 -11.85 4.56 3.08
CA TYR A 85 -10.85 5.36 2.38
C TYR A 85 -10.14 4.47 1.36
N ALA A 86 -9.85 5.02 0.19
CA ALA A 86 -9.17 4.21 -0.83
C ALA A 86 -8.20 5.03 -1.67
N SER A 87 -7.22 4.33 -2.23
CA SER A 87 -6.45 4.83 -3.36
C SER A 87 -7.20 4.52 -4.65
N ALA A 88 -7.46 5.54 -5.46
CA ALA A 88 -8.26 5.45 -6.67
C ALA A 88 -7.56 6.10 -7.86
N MET A 89 -7.42 5.35 -8.96
CA MET A 89 -6.96 5.89 -10.23
C MET A 89 -8.17 6.31 -11.06
N ILE A 90 -8.48 7.61 -10.96
CA ILE A 90 -9.62 8.25 -11.59
C ILE A 90 -9.15 8.98 -12.84
N ASP A 91 -9.94 8.97 -13.92
CA ASP A 91 -9.66 9.69 -15.15
C ASP A 91 -9.48 11.18 -14.87
N GLY A 92 -8.51 11.78 -15.53
CA GLY A 92 -8.12 13.18 -15.36
C GLY A 92 -6.99 13.42 -14.37
N PHE A 93 -6.61 12.43 -13.57
CA PHE A 93 -5.46 12.49 -12.66
C PHE A 93 -4.25 11.73 -13.23
N THR A 94 -3.05 12.13 -12.82
CA THR A 94 -1.81 11.49 -13.27
C THR A 94 -1.63 10.09 -12.72
N ASP A 95 -2.10 9.82 -11.50
CA ASP A 95 -1.98 8.54 -10.80
C ASP A 95 -3.07 8.43 -9.72
N TYR A 96 -2.96 7.45 -8.82
CA TYR A 96 -3.87 7.23 -7.71
C TYR A 96 -3.95 8.43 -6.76
N ILE A 97 -5.15 8.79 -6.37
CA ILE A 97 -5.47 9.83 -5.39
C ILE A 97 -6.17 9.22 -4.17
N LEU A 98 -6.26 9.96 -3.07
CA LEU A 98 -7.09 9.57 -1.93
C LEU A 98 -8.57 9.90 -2.24
N ILE A 99 -9.45 8.93 -1.99
CA ILE A 99 -10.89 9.16 -1.91
C ILE A 99 -11.40 8.77 -0.53
N THR A 100 -12.33 9.56 -0.02
CA THR A 100 -13.17 9.20 1.12
C THR A 100 -14.49 8.66 0.61
N ILE A 101 -15.00 7.60 1.25
CA ILE A 101 -16.19 6.88 0.79
C ILE A 101 -17.22 6.86 1.91
N ASP A 102 -18.41 7.35 1.63
CA ASP A 102 -19.56 7.28 2.53
C ASP A 102 -20.23 5.91 2.40
N MET A 103 -20.16 5.15 3.48
CA MET A 103 -20.75 3.81 3.63
C MET A 103 -22.02 3.83 4.47
N GLN A 104 -22.66 5.00 4.67
CA GLN A 104 -23.90 5.10 5.45
C GLN A 104 -24.99 4.15 4.94
N ASP A 105 -25.06 3.97 3.63
CA ASP A 105 -25.82 2.90 2.98
C ASP A 105 -24.83 2.00 2.22
N PRO A 106 -24.47 0.84 2.76
CA PRO A 106 -23.50 -0.05 2.13
C PRO A 106 -23.99 -0.67 0.82
N THR A 107 -25.28 -0.57 0.51
CA THR A 107 -25.84 -0.98 -0.79
C THR A 107 -25.64 0.08 -1.87
N HIS A 108 -25.41 1.34 -1.47
CA HIS A 108 -25.18 2.49 -2.35
C HIS A 108 -23.99 3.34 -1.86
N PRO A 109 -22.78 2.78 -1.74
CA PRO A 109 -21.63 3.55 -1.32
C PRO A 109 -21.29 4.63 -2.35
N ARG A 110 -20.78 5.78 -1.87
CA ARG A 110 -20.47 6.91 -2.75
C ARG A 110 -19.17 7.59 -2.34
N ILE A 111 -18.47 8.16 -3.32
CA ILE A 111 -17.32 9.04 -3.05
C ILE A 111 -17.86 10.31 -2.39
N ALA A 112 -17.33 10.64 -1.20
CA ALA A 112 -17.67 11.85 -0.48
C ALA A 112 -16.65 12.96 -0.76
N GLY A 113 -15.36 12.67 -0.67
CA GLY A 113 -14.29 13.64 -0.87
C GLY A 113 -13.10 13.07 -1.65
N ARG A 114 -12.19 13.97 -2.05
CA ARG A 114 -10.98 13.61 -2.79
C ARG A 114 -9.83 14.47 -2.32
N PHE A 115 -8.64 13.86 -2.26
CA PHE A 115 -7.40 14.60 -2.01
C PHE A 115 -6.31 14.10 -2.97
N TRP A 116 -5.52 15.02 -3.49
CA TRP A 116 -4.38 14.77 -4.38
C TRP A 116 -3.27 15.80 -4.15
N LEU A 117 -2.05 15.46 -4.55
CA LEU A 117 -0.95 16.44 -4.55
C LEU A 117 -1.10 17.42 -5.71
N PRO A 118 -0.78 18.71 -5.49
CA PRO A 118 -0.82 19.74 -6.55
C PRO A 118 -0.02 19.32 -7.77
N GLY A 119 -0.61 19.45 -8.95
CA GLY A 119 -0.04 19.00 -10.22
C GLY A 119 -0.58 17.67 -10.73
N MET A 120 -1.37 16.94 -9.92
CA MET A 120 -1.94 15.65 -10.33
C MET A 120 -3.24 15.79 -11.14
N ASN A 121 -4.03 16.85 -10.95
CA ASN A 121 -5.32 17.01 -11.62
C ASN A 121 -5.14 17.63 -13.03
N ARG A 122 -4.83 16.79 -13.98
CA ARG A 122 -4.59 17.20 -15.38
C ARG A 122 -5.86 17.69 -16.07
N ALA A 123 -7.02 17.14 -15.72
CA ALA A 123 -8.31 17.58 -16.27
C ALA A 123 -8.65 19.02 -15.86
N ALA A 124 -8.19 19.47 -14.70
CA ALA A 124 -8.30 20.85 -14.25
C ALA A 124 -7.18 21.76 -14.79
N GLY A 125 -6.28 21.26 -15.63
CA GLY A 125 -5.17 22.02 -16.20
C GLY A 125 -3.96 22.16 -15.27
N GLU A 126 -3.89 21.41 -14.16
CA GLU A 126 -2.71 21.42 -13.31
C GLU A 126 -1.47 20.91 -14.06
N VAL A 127 -0.32 21.50 -13.75
CA VAL A 127 0.98 21.08 -14.27
C VAL A 127 1.76 20.44 -13.13
N THR A 128 2.34 19.27 -13.37
CA THR A 128 3.21 18.59 -12.40
C THR A 128 4.37 19.49 -12.00
N ASN A 129 4.63 19.58 -10.70
CA ASN A 129 5.71 20.38 -10.11
C ASN A 129 6.88 19.52 -9.61
N TRP A 130 6.92 18.25 -9.98
CA TRP A 130 8.00 17.31 -9.74
C TRP A 130 8.56 16.79 -11.07
N PRO A 131 9.85 16.39 -11.10
CA PRO A 131 10.43 15.77 -12.28
C PRO A 131 9.78 14.39 -12.53
N LEU A 132 9.09 14.24 -13.65
CA LEU A 132 8.40 12.98 -13.99
C LEU A 132 9.38 11.80 -14.18
N GLU A 133 10.63 12.11 -14.54
CA GLU A 133 11.71 11.14 -14.70
C GLU A 133 12.27 10.63 -13.37
N LEU A 134 12.00 11.30 -12.25
CA LEU A 134 12.51 10.92 -10.93
C LEU A 134 11.55 10.02 -10.15
N GLY A 135 10.36 9.75 -10.68
CA GLY A 135 9.49 8.82 -10.02
C GLY A 135 8.00 9.02 -10.26
N ARG A 136 7.27 8.19 -9.59
CA ARG A 136 5.84 8.03 -9.67
C ARG A 136 5.14 8.60 -8.44
N TYR A 137 4.46 9.73 -8.58
CA TYR A 137 3.66 10.35 -7.51
C TYR A 137 2.22 9.85 -7.56
N GLY A 138 1.90 8.90 -6.71
CA GLY A 138 0.56 8.31 -6.62
C GLY A 138 0.35 7.67 -5.27
N LEU A 139 -0.85 7.82 -4.71
CA LEU A 139 -1.21 7.19 -3.43
C LEU A 139 -1.19 5.66 -3.56
N HIS A 140 -0.37 5.00 -2.75
CA HIS A 140 -0.48 3.56 -2.59
C HIS A 140 -1.57 3.21 -1.57
N HIS A 141 -1.42 3.68 -0.33
CA HIS A 141 -2.31 3.36 0.76
C HIS A 141 -2.42 4.50 1.77
N ALA A 142 -3.55 4.59 2.44
CA ALA A 142 -3.78 5.49 3.56
C ALA A 142 -4.25 4.67 4.76
N VAL A 143 -3.57 4.82 5.90
CA VAL A 143 -3.98 4.28 7.20
C VAL A 143 -4.56 5.43 8.01
N ILE A 144 -5.73 5.21 8.61
CA ILE A 144 -6.46 6.27 9.30
C ILE A 144 -6.38 6.06 10.80
N ASP A 145 -6.02 7.12 11.51
CA ASP A 145 -6.11 7.23 12.97
C ASP A 145 -6.94 8.46 13.33
N GLY A 146 -8.15 8.24 13.82
CA GLY A 146 -9.12 9.30 14.12
C GLY A 146 -9.45 10.16 12.89
N ASP A 147 -9.08 11.43 12.96
CA ASP A 147 -9.27 12.41 11.89
C ASP A 147 -8.01 12.65 11.05
N THR A 148 -7.04 11.76 11.12
CA THR A 148 -5.78 11.87 10.38
C THR A 148 -5.57 10.67 9.46
N ALA A 149 -5.30 10.93 8.18
CA ALA A 149 -4.88 9.94 7.21
C ALA A 149 -3.36 10.02 7.01
N TYR A 150 -2.67 8.91 7.23
CA TYR A 150 -1.24 8.74 6.96
C TYR A 150 -1.10 8.05 5.61
N CYS A 151 -0.69 8.83 4.63
CA CYS A 151 -0.75 8.46 3.22
C CYS A 151 0.64 8.13 2.68
N ALA A 152 0.80 6.92 2.16
CA ALA A 152 1.98 6.46 1.45
C ALA A 152 1.86 6.85 -0.03
N TRP A 153 2.66 7.83 -0.47
CA TRP A 153 2.54 8.46 -1.79
C TRP A 153 3.66 8.05 -2.76
N ARG A 154 4.09 6.80 -2.71
CA ARG A 154 5.16 6.23 -3.55
C ARG A 154 6.41 7.13 -3.56
N ASP A 155 6.86 7.61 -4.73
CA ASP A 155 8.05 8.47 -4.84
C ASP A 155 7.78 9.92 -4.39
N GLY A 156 6.53 10.27 -4.12
CA GLY A 156 6.15 11.46 -3.36
C GLY A 156 6.33 11.30 -1.86
N CYS A 157 6.70 10.10 -1.40
CA CYS A 157 6.95 9.70 -0.03
C CYS A 157 5.70 9.84 0.87
N MET A 158 5.77 10.50 2.02
CA MET A 158 4.69 10.54 3.01
C MET A 158 3.90 11.84 2.95
N VAL A 159 2.57 11.71 2.97
CA VAL A 159 1.65 12.84 3.12
C VAL A 159 0.72 12.57 4.30
N VAL A 160 0.61 13.52 5.21
CA VAL A 160 -0.37 13.47 6.30
C VAL A 160 -1.52 14.40 5.94
N VAL A 161 -2.74 13.90 6.03
CA VAL A 161 -3.96 14.58 5.60
C VAL A 161 -4.94 14.64 6.76
N ASP A 162 -5.48 15.83 7.02
CA ASP A 162 -6.64 16.03 7.88
C ASP A 162 -7.88 15.58 7.13
N VAL A 163 -8.58 14.62 7.70
CA VAL A 163 -9.84 14.07 7.18
C VAL A 163 -11.00 14.32 8.16
N SER A 164 -10.89 15.31 9.05
CA SER A 164 -11.98 15.70 9.96
C SER A 164 -13.23 16.10 9.18
N ASP A 165 -13.06 16.82 8.08
CA ASP A 165 -14.06 16.97 7.04
C ASP A 165 -13.80 15.92 5.94
N ARG A 166 -14.65 14.89 5.87
CA ARG A 166 -14.52 13.81 4.89
C ARG A 166 -14.85 14.25 3.47
N GLU A 167 -15.55 15.37 3.30
CA GLU A 167 -15.88 15.91 1.99
C GLU A 167 -14.79 16.85 1.45
N ASP A 168 -13.98 17.45 2.35
CA ASP A 168 -12.86 18.36 2.00
C ASP A 168 -11.55 17.99 2.74
N PRO A 169 -10.93 16.83 2.45
CA PRO A 169 -9.66 16.45 3.07
C PRO A 169 -8.55 17.45 2.75
N ARG A 170 -7.69 17.77 3.75
CA ARG A 170 -6.66 18.81 3.64
C ARG A 170 -5.28 18.32 4.05
N GLN A 171 -4.26 18.70 3.29
CA GLN A 171 -2.88 18.40 3.62
C GLN A 171 -2.43 19.08 4.91
N LEU A 172 -1.91 18.29 5.87
CA LEU A 172 -1.19 18.80 7.04
C LEU A 172 0.30 18.95 6.73
N VAL A 173 0.91 17.94 6.13
CA VAL A 173 2.32 17.95 5.75
C VAL A 173 2.59 17.01 4.58
N HIS A 174 3.57 17.36 3.77
CA HIS A 174 4.19 16.49 2.76
C HIS A 174 5.69 16.41 3.06
N LYS A 175 6.19 15.20 3.31
CA LYS A 175 7.60 14.90 3.52
C LYS A 175 8.09 14.04 2.37
N ASN A 176 9.04 14.57 1.60
CA ASN A 176 9.65 13.85 0.49
C ASN A 176 11.16 13.70 0.72
N TRP A 177 11.65 12.47 0.61
CA TRP A 177 13.07 12.08 0.71
C TRP A 177 13.59 11.39 -0.56
N ALA A 178 12.84 11.42 -1.65
CA ALA A 178 13.24 10.86 -2.93
C ALA A 178 13.46 11.97 -3.98
N PRO A 179 14.71 12.26 -4.41
CA PRO A 179 15.98 11.74 -3.93
C PRO A 179 16.38 12.35 -2.57
N PRO A 180 17.43 11.87 -1.85
CA PRO A 180 18.45 10.89 -2.31
C PRO A 180 18.09 9.42 -2.11
N PHE A 181 17.02 9.11 -1.37
CA PHE A 181 16.56 7.74 -1.21
C PHE A 181 15.64 7.33 -2.36
N GLY A 182 15.46 6.03 -2.55
CA GLY A 182 14.75 5.49 -3.71
C GLY A 182 13.23 5.73 -3.75
N GLY A 183 12.62 6.34 -2.73
CA GLY A 183 11.16 6.52 -2.68
C GLY A 183 10.40 5.20 -2.66
N GLY A 184 9.20 5.18 -3.24
CA GLY A 184 8.36 4.00 -3.26
C GLY A 184 7.58 3.80 -1.96
N THR A 185 7.29 4.88 -1.21
CA THR A 185 6.58 4.78 0.08
C THR A 185 5.25 4.07 -0.10
N HIS A 186 5.10 2.97 0.66
CA HIS A 186 4.07 1.96 0.46
C HIS A 186 3.08 1.87 1.61
N ASN A 187 3.56 1.93 2.85
CA ASN A 187 2.76 1.97 4.07
C ASN A 187 3.22 3.09 5.01
N CYS A 188 2.26 3.66 5.73
CA CYS A 188 2.49 4.59 6.84
C CYS A 188 1.63 4.11 8.01
N LEU A 189 2.23 3.41 8.98
CA LEU A 189 1.54 2.82 10.13
C LEU A 189 1.69 3.71 11.37
N PRO A 190 0.64 4.42 11.81
CA PRO A 190 0.68 5.17 13.04
C PRO A 190 0.65 4.24 14.27
N LEU A 191 1.39 4.64 15.31
CA LEU A 191 1.40 4.03 16.64
C LEU A 191 1.05 5.12 17.64
N PRO A 192 -0.23 5.47 17.78
CA PRO A 192 -0.68 6.69 18.46
C PRO A 192 -0.41 6.69 19.96
N ASP A 193 -0.38 5.53 20.59
CA ASP A 193 -0.07 5.36 22.02
C ASP A 193 1.40 5.70 22.39
N ARG A 194 2.28 5.77 21.37
CA ARG A 194 3.70 6.12 21.51
C ARG A 194 4.10 7.37 20.74
N ASP A 195 3.15 8.03 20.09
CA ASP A 195 3.43 9.15 19.18
C ASP A 195 4.49 8.82 18.11
N LEU A 196 4.45 7.60 17.59
CA LEU A 196 5.36 7.11 16.56
C LEU A 196 4.64 6.84 15.24
N LEU A 197 5.42 6.78 14.16
CA LEU A 197 4.95 6.40 12.84
C LEU A 197 6.00 5.54 12.16
N VAL A 198 5.62 4.34 11.72
CA VAL A 198 6.48 3.46 10.92
C VAL A 198 6.13 3.65 9.45
N VAL A 199 7.13 3.99 8.64
CA VAL A 199 6.95 4.21 7.20
C VAL A 199 7.82 3.24 6.44
N LEU A 200 7.25 2.58 5.44
CA LEU A 200 7.94 1.58 4.64
C LEU A 200 7.99 2.01 3.18
N ASP A 201 9.20 1.97 2.60
CA ASP A 201 9.45 2.15 1.17
C ASP A 201 9.56 0.80 0.46
N GLU A 202 8.89 0.62 -0.68
CA GLU A 202 8.79 -0.62 -1.43
C GLU A 202 9.89 -0.74 -2.49
N THR A 203 10.47 -1.94 -2.62
CA THR A 203 11.27 -2.32 -3.78
C THR A 203 10.38 -2.86 -4.89
N VAL A 204 10.50 -2.33 -6.10
CA VAL A 204 9.67 -2.72 -7.26
C VAL A 204 10.50 -3.20 -8.46
N LEU A 205 11.82 -3.18 -8.38
CA LEU A 205 12.71 -3.70 -9.41
C LEU A 205 13.53 -4.88 -8.89
N ASP A 206 13.81 -5.82 -9.80
CA ASP A 206 14.70 -6.94 -9.52
C ASP A 206 16.11 -6.46 -9.16
N ASN A 207 16.84 -7.29 -8.40
CA ASN A 207 18.25 -7.11 -8.10
C ASN A 207 18.59 -5.76 -7.43
N ALA A 208 17.64 -5.18 -6.71
CA ALA A 208 17.76 -3.86 -6.06
C ALA A 208 18.16 -2.72 -7.02
N GLU A 209 17.73 -2.79 -8.29
CA GLU A 209 18.02 -1.74 -9.30
C GLU A 209 17.43 -0.37 -8.93
N ASP A 210 16.37 -0.34 -8.13
CA ASP A 210 15.74 0.89 -7.62
C ASP A 210 16.31 1.36 -6.27
N GLY A 211 17.45 0.81 -5.88
CA GLY A 211 18.21 1.23 -4.70
C GLY A 211 17.65 0.70 -3.38
N THR A 212 18.27 1.16 -2.29
CA THR A 212 17.86 0.75 -0.94
C THR A 212 16.54 1.38 -0.55
N LYS A 213 15.63 0.54 -0.10
CA LYS A 213 14.30 0.92 0.39
C LYS A 213 14.25 0.70 1.90
N PRO A 214 14.29 1.75 2.71
CA PRO A 214 14.23 1.63 4.17
C PRO A 214 12.83 1.38 4.70
N ILE A 215 12.79 0.79 5.90
CA ILE A 215 11.69 0.97 6.84
C ILE A 215 12.15 2.06 7.82
N TRP A 216 11.35 3.08 7.99
CA TRP A 216 11.66 4.26 8.78
C TRP A 216 10.88 4.28 10.08
N MET A 217 11.51 4.76 11.15
CA MET A 217 10.84 5.17 12.37
C MET A 217 10.78 6.71 12.43
N PHE A 218 9.59 7.26 12.61
CA PHE A 218 9.38 8.69 12.80
C PHE A 218 8.84 8.98 14.20
N ASP A 219 9.31 10.06 14.80
CA ASP A 219 8.64 10.76 15.89
C ASP A 219 7.46 11.54 15.30
N ASN A 220 6.26 11.28 15.78
CA ASN A 220 5.00 11.81 15.26
C ASN A 220 4.25 12.68 16.31
N ARG A 221 4.91 13.08 17.39
CA ARG A 221 4.33 13.97 18.42
C ARG A 221 3.75 15.25 17.82
N VAL A 222 4.34 15.72 16.74
CA VAL A 222 3.85 16.87 15.97
C VAL A 222 3.45 16.37 14.58
N ARG A 223 2.16 16.05 14.40
CA ARG A 223 1.62 15.46 13.16
C ARG A 223 1.88 16.28 11.89
N SER A 224 2.01 17.61 12.05
CA SER A 224 2.38 18.51 10.95
C SER A 224 3.89 18.58 10.69
N ASN A 225 4.71 17.88 11.48
CA ASN A 225 6.16 17.82 11.31
C ASN A 225 6.77 16.52 11.86
N PRO A 226 6.41 15.35 11.34
CA PRO A 226 7.06 14.10 11.74
C PRO A 226 8.53 14.12 11.37
N ILE A 227 9.39 13.56 12.26
CA ILE A 227 10.85 13.57 12.10
C ILE A 227 11.37 12.14 12.15
N SER A 228 12.12 11.73 11.12
CA SER A 228 12.80 10.43 11.11
C SER A 228 13.84 10.37 12.25
N ILE A 229 13.76 9.29 13.06
CA ILE A 229 14.63 9.10 14.24
C ILE A 229 15.44 7.81 14.14
N ALA A 230 15.04 6.85 13.30
CA ALA A 230 15.77 5.60 13.06
C ALA A 230 15.35 4.97 11.74
N THR A 231 16.10 3.97 11.31
CA THR A 231 15.74 2.99 10.29
C THR A 231 15.81 1.58 10.86
N PHE A 232 15.05 0.67 10.30
CA PHE A 232 15.08 -0.74 10.67
C PHE A 232 16.29 -1.45 10.04
N PRO A 233 16.79 -2.53 10.66
CA PRO A 233 17.87 -3.32 10.09
C PRO A 233 17.44 -3.96 8.77
N VAL A 234 18.39 -4.03 7.83
CA VAL A 234 18.21 -4.73 6.55
C VAL A 234 18.64 -6.19 6.74
N PRO A 235 17.86 -7.18 6.25
CA PRO A 235 18.25 -8.59 6.29
C PRO A 235 19.63 -8.82 5.67
N ALA A 236 20.51 -9.51 6.38
CA ALA A 236 21.91 -9.67 5.99
C ALA A 236 22.47 -11.11 6.18
N GLU A 237 21.63 -12.06 6.57
CA GLU A 237 22.03 -13.46 6.79
C GLU A 237 22.30 -14.22 5.48
N ALA A 238 21.86 -13.68 4.34
CA ALA A 238 22.13 -14.20 3.00
C ALA A 238 22.28 -13.06 2.00
N ASP A 239 22.89 -13.34 0.85
CA ASP A 239 22.98 -12.38 -0.25
C ASP A 239 21.71 -12.45 -1.12
N TYR A 240 20.64 -11.86 -0.62
CA TYR A 240 19.32 -11.86 -1.26
C TYR A 240 19.31 -11.16 -2.63
N ILE A 241 20.20 -10.21 -2.88
CA ILE A 241 20.33 -9.57 -4.19
C ILE A 241 20.76 -10.60 -5.24
N LYS A 242 21.70 -11.48 -4.89
CA LYS A 242 22.16 -12.55 -5.81
C LYS A 242 21.15 -13.67 -6.01
N VAL A 243 20.20 -13.84 -5.10
CA VAL A 243 19.08 -14.79 -5.30
C VAL A 243 18.22 -14.40 -6.49
N GLY A 244 18.15 -13.10 -6.78
CA GLY A 244 17.31 -12.53 -7.84
C GLY A 244 15.91 -12.16 -7.35
N GLY A 245 15.14 -11.50 -8.20
CA GLY A 245 13.86 -10.92 -7.84
C GLY A 245 13.98 -9.67 -6.99
N HIS A 246 12.90 -9.27 -6.36
CA HIS A 246 12.87 -8.07 -5.52
C HIS A 246 13.49 -8.36 -4.16
N PHE A 247 14.43 -7.52 -3.74
CA PHE A 247 15.00 -7.52 -2.40
C PHE A 247 14.71 -6.19 -1.72
N GLY A 248 13.80 -6.19 -0.79
CA GLY A 248 13.39 -5.01 -0.05
C GLY A 248 12.02 -5.18 0.61
N PRO A 249 11.63 -4.22 1.44
CA PRO A 249 10.33 -4.25 2.10
C PRO A 249 9.19 -4.14 1.09
N HIS A 250 7.97 -4.61 1.48
CA HIS A 250 6.77 -4.44 0.68
C HIS A 250 5.57 -3.99 1.53
N ASN A 251 5.10 -4.77 2.50
CA ASN A 251 3.97 -4.43 3.36
C ASN A 251 4.30 -4.59 4.85
N ILE A 252 3.55 -3.86 5.68
CA ILE A 252 3.55 -3.97 7.14
C ILE A 252 2.19 -4.49 7.57
N HIS A 253 2.15 -5.37 8.58
CA HIS A 253 0.92 -5.71 9.27
C HIS A 253 0.30 -4.44 9.89
N GLU A 254 -0.96 -4.21 9.58
CA GLU A 254 -1.70 -3.03 10.04
C GLU A 254 -2.48 -3.35 11.33
N ASN A 255 -2.39 -2.46 12.32
CA ASN A 255 -3.11 -2.55 13.60
C ASN A 255 -4.61 -2.31 13.40
N ARG A 256 -5.32 -3.31 12.83
CA ARG A 256 -6.77 -3.22 12.60
C ARG A 256 -7.55 -3.81 13.78
N PRO A 257 -8.75 -3.31 14.09
CA PRO A 257 -9.61 -3.97 15.08
C PRO A 257 -9.82 -5.46 14.75
N GLY A 258 -9.66 -6.32 15.76
CA GLY A 258 -9.78 -7.78 15.60
C GLY A 258 -8.54 -8.50 15.08
N SER A 259 -7.47 -7.77 14.73
CA SER A 259 -6.15 -8.34 14.47
C SER A 259 -5.26 -8.29 15.73
N PHE A 260 -4.04 -8.81 15.62
CA PHE A 260 -2.99 -8.53 16.61
C PHE A 260 -2.65 -7.04 16.53
N VAL A 261 -2.73 -6.32 17.64
CA VAL A 261 -2.39 -4.90 17.73
C VAL A 261 -1.17 -4.75 18.62
N SER A 262 -0.13 -4.09 18.11
CA SER A 262 1.09 -3.83 18.87
C SER A 262 1.71 -2.50 18.48
N SER A 263 2.25 -1.80 19.48
CA SER A 263 3.11 -0.63 19.30
C SER A 263 4.58 -0.93 19.58
N GLU A 264 4.93 -2.21 19.83
CA GLU A 264 6.29 -2.66 20.14
C GLU A 264 6.80 -3.73 19.16
N MET A 265 5.92 -4.38 18.43
CA MET A 265 6.26 -5.43 17.47
C MET A 265 5.77 -5.04 16.07
N ILE A 266 6.67 -5.04 15.11
CA ILE A 266 6.36 -4.77 13.71
C ILE A 266 6.61 -6.03 12.89
N PHE A 267 5.61 -6.41 12.09
CA PHE A 267 5.69 -7.51 11.14
C PHE A 267 5.69 -6.94 9.73
N ALA A 268 6.70 -7.27 8.94
CA ALA A 268 6.84 -6.77 7.59
C ALA A 268 7.18 -7.89 6.61
N THR A 269 6.69 -7.80 5.39
CA THR A 269 7.20 -8.60 4.28
C THR A 269 8.43 -7.93 3.69
N TYR A 270 9.42 -8.74 3.35
CA TYR A 270 10.68 -8.30 2.77
C TYR A 270 10.96 -9.06 1.46
N GLN A 271 9.93 -9.24 0.68
CA GLN A 271 9.89 -9.89 -0.64
C GLN A 271 10.65 -11.24 -0.67
N ASN A 272 11.78 -11.35 -1.42
CA ASN A 272 12.55 -12.60 -1.49
C ASN A 272 13.24 -12.97 -0.17
N ALA A 273 13.33 -12.05 0.80
CA ALA A 273 13.83 -12.29 2.14
C ALA A 273 12.72 -12.64 3.16
N GLY A 274 11.48 -12.90 2.70
CA GLY A 274 10.42 -13.47 3.53
C GLY A 274 9.72 -12.48 4.45
N VAL A 275 9.28 -12.97 5.62
CA VAL A 275 8.64 -12.18 6.68
C VAL A 275 9.68 -11.85 7.73
N ARG A 276 9.68 -10.60 8.19
CA ARG A 276 10.57 -10.07 9.22
C ARG A 276 9.77 -9.55 10.40
N ILE A 277 10.25 -9.78 11.59
CA ILE A 277 9.65 -9.34 12.84
C ILE A 277 10.65 -8.48 13.58
N TYR A 278 10.22 -7.29 13.98
CA TYR A 278 11.09 -6.31 14.62
C TYR A 278 10.51 -5.93 15.99
N ASP A 279 11.39 -5.88 16.99
CA ASP A 279 11.15 -5.25 18.28
C ASP A 279 11.53 -3.76 18.16
N ILE A 280 10.60 -2.88 18.54
CA ILE A 280 10.76 -1.44 18.56
C ILE A 280 10.53 -0.84 19.95
N HIS A 281 10.71 -1.64 21.01
CA HIS A 281 10.65 -1.13 22.38
C HIS A 281 11.58 0.08 22.56
N ASP A 282 12.83 -0.02 22.07
CA ASP A 282 13.69 1.14 21.85
C ASP A 282 13.46 1.71 20.45
N GLN A 283 12.69 2.78 20.36
CA GLN A 283 12.33 3.42 19.09
C GLN A 283 13.51 3.96 18.29
N TYR A 284 14.65 4.18 18.94
CA TYR A 284 15.88 4.67 18.29
C TYR A 284 16.74 3.51 17.77
N ARG A 285 16.45 2.29 18.14
CA ARG A 285 17.22 1.09 17.81
C ARG A 285 16.31 -0.12 17.54
N PRO A 286 15.49 -0.08 16.45
CA PRO A 286 14.74 -1.25 16.04
C PRO A 286 15.64 -2.48 15.88
N VAL A 287 15.22 -3.64 16.36
CA VAL A 287 15.98 -4.89 16.32
C VAL A 287 15.14 -5.96 15.64
N GLU A 288 15.73 -6.70 14.69
CA GLU A 288 15.10 -7.90 14.15
C GLU A 288 15.13 -9.01 15.19
N VAL A 289 13.97 -9.57 15.53
CA VAL A 289 13.80 -10.62 16.55
C VAL A 289 13.23 -11.90 15.97
N GLY A 290 12.87 -11.91 14.70
CA GLY A 290 12.40 -13.10 14.01
C GLY A 290 12.37 -12.93 12.51
N ALA A 291 12.61 -14.03 11.81
CA ALA A 291 12.54 -14.11 10.37
C ALA A 291 12.02 -15.48 9.93
N LEU A 292 11.23 -15.51 8.87
CA LEU A 292 10.90 -16.73 8.16
C LEU A 292 10.93 -16.48 6.66
N VAL A 293 11.77 -17.25 5.97
CA VAL A 293 11.87 -17.24 4.52
C VAL A 293 11.26 -18.54 3.99
N PRO A 294 10.00 -18.53 3.51
CA PRO A 294 9.42 -19.70 2.88
C PRO A 294 10.25 -20.15 1.67
N PRO A 295 10.18 -21.43 1.30
CA PRO A 295 10.88 -21.91 0.12
C PRO A 295 10.37 -21.26 -1.17
N ALA A 296 11.25 -21.15 -2.18
CA ALA A 296 10.85 -20.68 -3.49
C ALA A 296 9.67 -21.52 -4.06
N PRO A 297 8.73 -20.89 -4.78
CA PRO A 297 7.59 -21.59 -5.37
C PRO A 297 8.06 -22.61 -6.41
N LYS A 298 7.34 -23.70 -6.56
CA LYS A 298 7.64 -24.70 -7.60
C LYS A 298 7.31 -24.19 -9.02
N LYS A 299 6.42 -23.21 -9.11
CA LYS A 299 5.89 -22.66 -10.35
C LYS A 299 5.48 -21.21 -10.12
N LEU A 300 5.77 -20.35 -11.08
CA LEU A 300 5.27 -18.99 -11.08
C LEU A 300 3.82 -18.94 -11.58
N MET A 301 3.02 -18.11 -10.93
CA MET A 301 1.70 -17.69 -11.40
C MET A 301 1.77 -16.37 -12.18
N ASP A 302 2.83 -15.58 -11.96
CA ASP A 302 3.10 -14.36 -12.71
C ASP A 302 3.36 -14.69 -14.18
N PRO A 303 2.54 -14.22 -15.13
CA PRO A 303 2.66 -14.56 -16.54
C PRO A 303 3.74 -13.75 -17.27
N ARG A 304 4.37 -12.78 -16.60
CA ARG A 304 5.39 -11.92 -17.23
C ARG A 304 6.62 -12.72 -17.60
N PRO A 305 7.27 -12.40 -18.75
CA PRO A 305 8.43 -13.15 -19.22
C PRO A 305 9.65 -12.91 -18.32
N ASN A 306 10.55 -13.90 -18.27
CA ASN A 306 11.86 -13.80 -17.63
C ASN A 306 11.85 -13.51 -16.14
N ARG A 307 10.77 -13.85 -15.44
CA ARG A 307 10.70 -13.70 -13.99
C ARG A 307 11.54 -14.79 -13.29
N PRO A 308 12.34 -14.44 -12.28
CA PRO A 308 13.05 -15.44 -11.48
C PRO A 308 12.08 -16.29 -10.66
N VAL A 309 12.38 -17.59 -10.50
CA VAL A 309 11.59 -18.49 -9.64
C VAL A 309 12.07 -18.33 -8.21
N VAL A 310 11.61 -17.28 -7.57
CA VAL A 310 11.94 -16.92 -6.18
C VAL A 310 10.69 -16.56 -5.41
N LEU A 311 10.77 -16.63 -4.09
CA LEU A 311 9.73 -16.11 -3.20
C LEU A 311 9.58 -14.60 -3.38
N HIS A 312 8.33 -14.13 -3.38
CA HIS A 312 8.01 -12.72 -3.20
C HIS A 312 6.90 -12.59 -2.14
N SER A 313 7.29 -12.53 -0.88
CA SER A 313 6.36 -12.26 0.23
C SER A 313 5.67 -10.93 0.00
N ALA A 314 4.35 -10.98 -0.22
CA ALA A 314 3.58 -9.82 -0.68
C ALA A 314 2.92 -9.09 0.47
N ASP A 315 2.00 -9.73 1.17
CA ASP A 315 1.24 -9.12 2.25
C ASP A 315 1.36 -9.94 3.53
N VAL A 316 1.21 -9.30 4.67
CA VAL A 316 1.26 -9.93 5.98
C VAL A 316 0.07 -9.47 6.84
N PHE A 317 -0.61 -10.43 7.41
CA PHE A 317 -1.66 -10.23 8.40
C PHE A 317 -1.35 -11.08 9.63
N VAL A 318 -1.54 -10.53 10.82
CA VAL A 318 -1.38 -11.26 12.09
C VAL A 318 -2.72 -11.25 12.81
N ASP A 319 -3.27 -12.40 13.09
CA ASP A 319 -4.55 -12.50 13.78
C ASP A 319 -4.41 -12.29 15.30
N ALA A 320 -5.53 -12.21 15.99
CA ALA A 320 -5.56 -12.02 17.45
C ALA A 320 -4.90 -13.19 18.23
N ASN A 321 -4.72 -14.35 17.61
CA ASN A 321 -4.03 -15.52 18.18
C ASN A 321 -2.53 -15.53 17.85
N ARG A 322 -2.00 -14.49 17.20
CA ARG A 322 -0.61 -14.35 16.75
C ARG A 322 -0.21 -15.30 15.61
N LEU A 323 -1.18 -15.87 14.90
CA LEU A 323 -0.89 -16.55 13.65
C LEU A 323 -0.61 -15.50 12.55
N ILE A 324 0.48 -15.71 11.84
CA ILE A 324 0.95 -14.84 10.78
C ILE A 324 0.53 -15.45 9.44
N TYR A 325 -0.19 -14.70 8.65
CA TYR A 325 -0.61 -15.07 7.30
C TYR A 325 0.19 -14.23 6.31
N CYS A 326 0.97 -14.89 5.47
CA CYS A 326 1.78 -14.22 4.43
C CYS A 326 1.39 -14.77 3.06
N THR A 327 1.11 -13.87 2.13
CA THR A 327 0.87 -14.22 0.72
C THR A 327 2.15 -14.12 -0.10
N ASP A 328 2.29 -14.99 -1.10
CA ASP A 328 3.32 -14.93 -2.14
C ASP A 328 2.67 -14.56 -3.48
N TRP A 329 3.03 -13.41 -4.03
CA TRP A 329 2.43 -12.96 -5.29
C TRP A 329 2.99 -13.67 -6.53
N SER A 330 4.21 -14.21 -6.45
CA SER A 330 4.85 -14.90 -7.58
C SER A 330 4.38 -16.34 -7.72
N GLY A 331 4.26 -17.04 -6.60
CA GLY A 331 3.89 -18.46 -6.55
C GLY A 331 2.43 -18.70 -6.21
N ALA A 332 1.63 -17.65 -5.96
CA ALA A 332 0.24 -17.71 -5.54
C ALA A 332 0.04 -18.66 -4.34
N GLY A 333 0.78 -18.42 -3.27
CA GLY A 333 0.71 -19.19 -2.03
C GLY A 333 0.24 -18.38 -0.84
N LEU A 334 -0.28 -19.08 0.17
CA LEU A 334 -0.51 -18.58 1.52
C LEU A 334 0.34 -19.40 2.48
N HIS A 335 1.20 -18.72 3.22
CA HIS A 335 1.98 -19.30 4.30
C HIS A 335 1.35 -18.90 5.63
N ILE A 336 1.12 -19.88 6.50
CA ILE A 336 0.62 -19.67 7.86
C ILE A 336 1.75 -20.04 8.81
N MET A 337 2.11 -19.12 9.68
CA MET A 337 3.28 -19.19 10.55
C MET A 337 2.90 -18.79 11.96
N GLU A 338 3.71 -19.18 12.94
CA GLU A 338 3.57 -18.78 14.33
C GLU A 338 4.86 -18.13 14.79
N TYR A 339 4.74 -16.98 15.47
CA TYR A 339 5.86 -16.38 16.18
C TYR A 339 5.90 -16.93 17.60
N THR A 340 6.96 -17.63 17.93
CA THR A 340 7.09 -18.34 19.22
C THR A 340 7.90 -17.56 20.26
N GLY A 341 8.29 -16.30 19.98
CA GLY A 341 8.94 -15.40 20.97
C GLY A 341 10.40 -15.27 20.79
#